data_bb104ca307acea4f7bc184cd2162f836
#
_entry.id   bb104ca307acea4f7bc184cd2162f836
#
_cell.length_a   1.000
_cell.length_b   1.000
_cell.length_c   1.000
_cell.angle_alpha   90.00
_cell.angle_beta   90.00
_cell.angle_gamma   90.00
#
_symmetry.space_group_name_H-M   'P 1'
#
loop_
_entity.id
_entity.type
_entity.pdbx_description
1 polymer ?
#
loop_
_entity_poly.entity_id
_entity_poly.type
_entity_poly.pdbx_seq_one_letter_code
_entity_poly.pdbx_strand_id
1 'polypeptide(L)'
;MKNLLFPLIAVLLWSINAIVNKAASTAIDPAAISFYRWALAFLVMTPFVLRSVLRNFKTVMKHWWQLAILGALGMMLYQSLAYYAAHSVSATFMGIMNSMIPLLTVIISIFVLRVIPTVGIVLGSILSLCGLVWLVSQGSPSALLSQGLGQGEAMMLVASAAYALYGVLTKRWSIQLSSWDSLYVQVFFGVIMLLPNFLLAEDVSLNSQNIGLVVFAGIAASIVAPALWIQGVMRLGANTTSIFMNLAPVFTAIIAIFALGEELKSYHLIGGGVVLLGVMLAQQLRTPLTELFRREKKVVQEDSCQ
;
A
#
# COMPACT_ATOMS: atom_id res chain seq x y z
N MET A 1 -0.63 -25.13 9.61
CA MET A 1 -1.06 -23.94 10.40
C MET A 1 0.07 -22.97 10.70
N LYS A 2 1.28 -23.40 11.14
CA LYS A 2 2.39 -22.46 11.47
C LYS A 2 2.79 -21.49 10.35
N ASN A 3 2.72 -21.89 9.08
CA ASN A 3 3.10 -21.03 7.95
C ASN A 3 2.09 -19.87 7.68
N LEU A 4 0.83 -19.99 8.09
CA LEU A 4 -0.19 -18.94 7.94
C LEU A 4 0.05 -17.75 8.89
N LEU A 5 0.80 -17.98 9.98
CA LEU A 5 1.12 -16.92 10.95
C LEU A 5 2.01 -15.83 10.34
N PHE A 6 2.86 -16.14 9.37
CA PHE A 6 3.76 -15.16 8.76
C PHE A 6 2.99 -14.00 8.09
N PRO A 7 2.12 -14.25 7.10
CA PRO A 7 1.37 -13.14 6.48
C PRO A 7 0.34 -12.54 7.44
N LEU A 8 -0.25 -13.33 8.35
CA LEU A 8 -1.21 -12.81 9.32
C LEU A 8 -0.59 -11.75 10.23
N ILE A 9 0.59 -12.05 10.82
CA ILE A 9 1.30 -11.10 11.69
C ILE A 9 1.79 -9.89 10.87
N ALA A 10 2.27 -10.09 9.63
CA ALA A 10 2.69 -8.98 8.78
C ALA A 10 1.53 -7.99 8.53
N VAL A 11 0.36 -8.50 8.17
CA VAL A 11 -0.85 -7.68 7.93
C VAL A 11 -1.32 -7.01 9.22
N LEU A 12 -1.28 -7.71 10.35
CA LEU A 12 -1.60 -7.11 11.65
C LEU A 12 -0.66 -5.95 11.98
N LEU A 13 0.65 -6.10 11.79
CA LEU A 13 1.63 -5.02 12.01
C LEU A 13 1.36 -3.82 11.09
N TRP A 14 1.01 -4.05 9.82
CA TRP A 14 0.66 -2.95 8.92
C TRP A 14 -0.68 -2.29 9.28
N SER A 15 -1.64 -3.06 9.81
CA SER A 15 -2.90 -2.51 10.33
C SER A 15 -2.66 -1.63 11.56
N ILE A 16 -1.80 -2.07 12.48
CA ILE A 16 -1.36 -1.25 13.62
C ILE A 16 -0.62 0.01 13.12
N ASN A 17 0.16 -0.10 12.03
CA ASN A 17 0.85 1.07 11.48
C ASN A 17 -0.13 2.15 10.95
N ALA A 18 -1.31 1.80 10.48
CA ALA A 18 -2.34 2.79 10.13
C ALA A 18 -2.81 3.56 11.37
N ILE A 19 -2.94 2.88 12.52
CA ILE A 19 -3.26 3.53 13.80
C ILE A 19 -2.10 4.42 14.27
N VAL A 20 -0.86 3.94 14.13
CA VAL A 20 0.34 4.72 14.45
C VAL A 20 0.42 5.98 13.58
N ASN A 21 0.10 5.90 12.27
CA ASN A 21 0.04 7.06 11.40
C ASN A 21 -1.00 8.09 11.92
N LYS A 22 -2.18 7.62 12.35
CA LYS A 22 -3.21 8.51 12.91
C LYS A 22 -2.79 9.10 14.26
N ALA A 23 -2.25 8.29 15.16
CA ALA A 23 -1.75 8.78 16.45
C ALA A 23 -0.58 9.78 16.28
N ALA A 24 0.27 9.57 15.28
CA ALA A 24 1.38 10.47 14.96
C ALA A 24 0.90 11.86 14.51
N SER A 25 -0.29 11.99 13.91
CA SER A 25 -0.80 13.28 13.42
C SER A 25 -0.94 14.36 14.49
N THR A 26 -1.02 13.98 15.77
CA THR A 26 -1.10 14.90 16.91
C THR A 26 0.16 14.95 17.76
N ALA A 27 1.14 14.07 17.51
CA ALA A 27 2.29 13.85 18.39
C ALA A 27 3.64 14.23 17.77
N ILE A 28 3.72 14.31 16.44
CA ILE A 28 4.97 14.63 15.75
C ILE A 28 4.67 15.15 14.33
N ASP A 29 5.53 16.05 13.84
CA ASP A 29 5.43 16.56 12.47
C ASP A 29 5.52 15.42 11.44
N PRO A 30 4.66 15.40 10.39
CA PRO A 30 4.68 14.39 9.33
C PRO A 30 6.02 14.22 8.62
N ALA A 31 6.77 15.33 8.42
CA ALA A 31 8.10 15.25 7.81
C ALA A 31 9.09 14.59 8.76
N ALA A 32 9.00 14.91 10.08
CA ALA A 32 9.87 14.34 11.09
C ALA A 32 9.67 12.82 11.22
N ILE A 33 8.43 12.35 11.37
CA ILE A 33 8.17 10.89 11.49
C ILE A 33 8.51 10.14 10.20
N SER A 34 8.24 10.74 9.03
CA SER A 34 8.60 10.13 7.73
C SER A 34 10.11 9.90 7.62
N PHE A 35 10.89 10.90 8.02
CA PHE A 35 12.35 10.82 8.01
C PHE A 35 12.87 9.83 9.06
N TYR A 36 12.49 9.98 10.33
CA TYR A 36 12.98 9.14 11.41
C TYR A 36 12.66 7.66 11.22
N ARG A 37 11.48 7.35 10.72
CA ARG A 37 11.08 5.98 10.40
C ARG A 37 12.09 5.30 9.48
N TRP A 38 12.42 5.94 8.36
CA TRP A 38 13.29 5.35 7.35
C TRP A 38 14.78 5.49 7.73
N ALA A 39 15.17 6.55 8.42
CA ALA A 39 16.51 6.68 8.99
C ALA A 39 16.78 5.57 10.03
N LEU A 40 15.83 5.29 10.91
CA LEU A 40 15.94 4.20 11.87
C LEU A 40 16.01 2.83 11.18
N ALA A 41 15.14 2.60 10.18
CA ALA A 41 15.18 1.37 9.38
C ALA A 41 16.53 1.20 8.67
N PHE A 42 17.07 2.26 8.08
CA PHE A 42 18.38 2.28 7.44
C PHE A 42 19.49 1.91 8.43
N LEU A 43 19.52 2.58 9.59
CA LEU A 43 20.53 2.34 10.61
C LEU A 43 20.49 0.90 11.14
N VAL A 44 19.30 0.37 11.42
CA VAL A 44 19.13 -1.01 11.92
C VAL A 44 19.50 -2.04 10.85
N MET A 45 19.21 -1.80 9.58
CA MET A 45 19.56 -2.72 8.48
C MET A 45 21.06 -2.70 8.13
N THR A 46 21.74 -1.57 8.35
CA THR A 46 23.14 -1.35 7.93
C THR A 46 24.08 -2.47 8.37
N PRO A 47 24.19 -2.89 9.65
CA PRO A 47 25.13 -3.92 10.07
C PRO A 47 24.89 -5.29 9.41
N PHE A 48 23.67 -5.56 8.96
CA PHE A 48 23.29 -6.85 8.38
C PHE A 48 23.38 -6.87 6.85
N VAL A 49 23.09 -5.75 6.19
CA VAL A 49 22.87 -5.71 4.75
C VAL A 49 24.00 -5.00 3.98
N LEU A 50 24.68 -4.03 4.60
CA LEU A 50 25.70 -3.19 3.94
C LEU A 50 26.80 -4.03 3.25
N ARG A 51 27.29 -5.09 3.90
CA ARG A 51 28.35 -5.94 3.33
C ARG A 51 27.89 -6.63 2.03
N SER A 52 26.62 -7.05 1.96
CA SER A 52 26.03 -7.66 0.76
C SER A 52 25.88 -6.63 -0.35
N VAL A 53 25.39 -5.43 -0.02
CA VAL A 53 25.25 -4.31 -0.97
C VAL A 53 26.60 -3.91 -1.57
N LEU A 54 27.64 -3.79 -0.74
CA LEU A 54 29.00 -3.49 -1.21
C LEU A 54 29.56 -4.57 -2.15
N ARG A 55 29.24 -5.84 -1.90
CA ARG A 55 29.63 -6.94 -2.81
C ARG A 55 28.91 -6.82 -4.16
N ASN A 56 27.66 -6.36 -4.16
CA ASN A 56 26.82 -6.18 -5.33
C ASN A 56 26.88 -4.74 -5.92
N PHE A 57 27.88 -3.93 -5.53
CA PHE A 57 27.95 -2.50 -5.83
C PHE A 57 27.86 -2.18 -7.33
N LYS A 58 28.45 -3.00 -8.19
CA LYS A 58 28.34 -2.83 -9.65
C LYS A 58 26.90 -2.90 -10.15
N THR A 59 26.09 -3.82 -9.62
CA THR A 59 24.66 -3.95 -9.96
C THR A 59 23.86 -2.78 -9.41
N VAL A 60 24.15 -2.32 -8.20
CA VAL A 60 23.52 -1.14 -7.59
C VAL A 60 23.78 0.09 -8.42
N MET A 61 25.04 0.36 -8.82
CA MET A 61 25.41 1.52 -9.65
C MET A 61 24.82 1.45 -11.05
N LYS A 62 24.68 0.28 -11.63
CA LYS A 62 24.00 0.10 -12.92
C LYS A 62 22.52 0.48 -12.87
N HIS A 63 21.86 0.25 -11.74
CA HIS A 63 20.41 0.43 -11.57
C HIS A 63 20.05 1.52 -10.54
N TRP A 64 20.99 2.44 -10.23
CA TRP A 64 20.82 3.43 -9.16
C TRP A 64 19.56 4.30 -9.32
N TRP A 65 19.26 4.74 -10.56
CA TRP A 65 18.10 5.60 -10.81
C TRP A 65 16.76 4.86 -10.64
N GLN A 66 16.72 3.57 -11.01
CA GLN A 66 15.55 2.72 -10.78
C GLN A 66 15.31 2.52 -9.29
N LEU A 67 16.36 2.22 -8.52
CA LEU A 67 16.30 2.09 -7.07
C LEU A 67 15.91 3.40 -6.40
N ALA A 68 16.38 4.54 -6.91
CA ALA A 68 15.99 5.86 -6.44
C ALA A 68 14.50 6.16 -6.70
N ILE A 69 13.97 5.84 -7.89
CA ILE A 69 12.54 5.99 -8.18
C ILE A 69 11.70 5.08 -7.26
N LEU A 70 12.13 3.83 -7.04
CA LEU A 70 11.45 2.94 -6.12
C LEU A 70 11.47 3.49 -4.68
N GLY A 71 12.59 4.04 -4.22
CA GLY A 71 12.69 4.74 -2.94
C GLY A 71 11.78 5.96 -2.86
N ALA A 72 11.73 6.76 -3.93
CA ALA A 72 10.83 7.91 -4.01
C ALA A 72 9.35 7.52 -3.89
N LEU A 73 8.92 6.48 -4.60
CA LEU A 73 7.52 6.05 -4.61
C LEU A 73 7.09 5.35 -3.32
N GLY A 74 7.90 4.38 -2.84
CA GLY A 74 7.52 3.53 -1.72
C GLY A 74 7.86 4.12 -0.36
N MET A 75 9.03 4.78 -0.21
CA MET A 75 9.53 5.25 1.06
C MET A 75 9.21 6.74 1.30
N MET A 76 9.39 7.58 0.29
CA MET A 76 9.13 9.02 0.43
C MET A 76 7.64 9.33 0.17
N LEU A 77 7.16 9.16 -1.07
CA LEU A 77 5.86 9.69 -1.50
C LEU A 77 4.68 9.01 -0.79
N TYR A 78 4.62 7.66 -0.86
CA TYR A 78 3.54 6.92 -0.20
C TYR A 78 3.46 7.25 1.29
N GLN A 79 4.59 7.15 1.98
CA GLN A 79 4.58 7.25 3.44
C GLN A 79 4.37 8.68 3.92
N SER A 80 5.00 9.68 3.27
CA SER A 80 4.79 11.09 3.62
C SER A 80 3.33 11.48 3.43
N LEU A 81 2.75 11.19 2.25
CA LEU A 81 1.35 11.50 1.99
C LEU A 81 0.40 10.83 2.96
N ALA A 82 0.69 9.58 3.38
CA ALA A 82 -0.11 8.89 4.39
C ALA A 82 -0.05 9.60 5.76
N TYR A 83 1.11 10.10 6.19
CA TYR A 83 1.22 10.87 7.43
C TYR A 83 0.52 12.23 7.34
N TYR A 84 0.66 12.96 6.23
CA TYR A 84 -0.06 14.22 6.03
C TYR A 84 -1.58 13.99 5.96
N ALA A 85 -2.04 12.97 5.27
CA ALA A 85 -3.45 12.62 5.19
C ALA A 85 -4.06 12.27 6.56
N ALA A 86 -3.27 11.65 7.45
CA ALA A 86 -3.73 11.25 8.78
C ALA A 86 -4.26 12.40 9.65
N HIS A 87 -3.93 13.65 9.33
CA HIS A 87 -4.50 14.82 10.00
C HIS A 87 -6.01 14.97 9.71
N SER A 88 -6.46 14.64 8.51
CA SER A 88 -7.84 14.92 8.05
C SER A 88 -8.68 13.68 7.80
N VAL A 89 -8.08 12.47 7.67
CA VAL A 89 -8.83 11.23 7.50
C VAL A 89 -8.69 10.30 8.70
N SER A 90 -9.66 9.37 8.87
CA SER A 90 -9.62 8.37 9.93
C SER A 90 -8.64 7.23 9.61
N ALA A 91 -8.17 6.52 10.64
CA ALA A 91 -7.35 5.32 10.47
C ALA A 91 -8.13 4.21 9.72
N THR A 92 -9.42 4.09 9.98
CA THR A 92 -10.33 3.17 9.28
C THR A 92 -10.34 3.48 7.77
N PHE A 93 -10.48 4.76 7.38
CA PHE A 93 -10.40 5.18 5.98
C PHE A 93 -9.06 4.81 5.35
N MET A 94 -7.94 5.09 6.02
CA MET A 94 -6.60 4.73 5.56
C MET A 94 -6.45 3.21 5.34
N GLY A 95 -6.98 2.40 6.24
CA GLY A 95 -6.99 0.93 6.12
C GLY A 95 -7.76 0.45 4.87
N ILE A 96 -8.94 1.03 4.61
CA ILE A 96 -9.75 0.71 3.42
C ILE A 96 -9.01 1.15 2.15
N MET A 97 -8.43 2.34 2.12
CA MET A 97 -7.64 2.83 0.98
C MET A 97 -6.44 1.93 0.68
N ASN A 98 -5.76 1.44 1.71
CA ASN A 98 -4.66 0.50 1.54
C ASN A 98 -5.11 -0.84 0.93
N SER A 99 -6.34 -1.28 1.19
CA SER A 99 -6.90 -2.49 0.57
C SER A 99 -7.14 -2.35 -0.93
N MET A 100 -7.20 -1.12 -1.47
CA MET A 100 -7.29 -0.86 -2.90
C MET A 100 -5.94 -0.97 -3.64
N ILE A 101 -4.81 -0.96 -2.94
CA ILE A 101 -3.48 -1.03 -3.57
C ILE A 101 -3.34 -2.23 -4.52
N PRO A 102 -3.75 -3.46 -4.19
CA PRO A 102 -3.69 -4.58 -5.12
C PRO A 102 -4.48 -4.34 -6.41
N LEU A 103 -5.67 -3.73 -6.31
CA LEU A 103 -6.50 -3.40 -7.46
C LEU A 103 -5.83 -2.34 -8.36
N LEU A 104 -5.34 -1.25 -7.76
CA LEU A 104 -4.57 -0.22 -8.47
C LEU A 104 -3.32 -0.81 -9.13
N THR A 105 -2.63 -1.75 -8.45
CA THR A 105 -1.48 -2.48 -9.00
C THR A 105 -1.85 -3.22 -10.28
N VAL A 106 -3.00 -3.88 -10.30
CA VAL A 106 -3.46 -4.60 -11.49
C VAL A 106 -3.82 -3.63 -12.61
N ILE A 107 -4.55 -2.56 -12.32
CA ILE A 107 -4.92 -1.53 -13.30
C ILE A 107 -3.65 -0.92 -13.93
N ILE A 108 -2.69 -0.49 -13.11
CA ILE A 108 -1.43 0.07 -13.59
C ILE A 108 -0.63 -0.96 -14.39
N SER A 109 -0.67 -2.25 -14.02
CA SER A 109 -0.01 -3.34 -14.74
C SER A 109 -0.52 -3.50 -16.18
N ILE A 110 -1.81 -3.21 -16.44
CA ILE A 110 -2.36 -3.26 -17.80
C ILE A 110 -1.58 -2.31 -18.72
N PHE A 111 -1.32 -1.09 -18.26
CA PHE A 111 -0.63 -0.06 -19.05
C PHE A 111 0.89 -0.25 -19.06
N VAL A 112 1.48 -0.53 -17.90
CA VAL A 112 2.96 -0.58 -17.73
C VAL A 112 3.56 -1.91 -18.20
N LEU A 113 2.90 -3.03 -17.90
CA LEU A 113 3.35 -4.38 -18.28
C LEU A 113 2.63 -4.92 -19.52
N ARG A 114 1.64 -4.19 -20.05
CA ARG A 114 0.82 -4.56 -21.21
C ARG A 114 0.14 -5.92 -21.05
N VAL A 115 -0.33 -6.23 -19.84
CA VAL A 115 -1.09 -7.45 -19.57
C VAL A 115 -2.55 -7.26 -19.96
N ILE A 116 -3.18 -8.31 -20.48
CA ILE A 116 -4.59 -8.28 -20.86
C ILE A 116 -5.44 -8.32 -19.58
N PRO A 117 -6.39 -7.36 -19.39
CA PRO A 117 -7.25 -7.37 -18.21
C PRO A 117 -8.19 -8.58 -18.22
N THR A 118 -8.54 -9.06 -17.03
CA THR A 118 -9.57 -10.08 -16.85
C THR A 118 -10.93 -9.44 -16.60
N VAL A 119 -11.99 -10.21 -16.79
CA VAL A 119 -13.37 -9.79 -16.47
C VAL A 119 -13.47 -9.34 -15.01
N GLY A 120 -12.85 -10.10 -14.11
CA GLY A 120 -12.82 -9.78 -12.69
C GLY A 120 -12.17 -8.43 -12.40
N ILE A 121 -11.09 -8.07 -13.11
CA ILE A 121 -10.44 -6.78 -12.97
C ILE A 121 -11.40 -5.65 -13.34
N VAL A 122 -12.10 -5.77 -14.46
CA VAL A 122 -13.03 -4.70 -14.92
C VAL A 122 -14.20 -4.56 -13.97
N LEU A 123 -14.92 -5.65 -13.68
CA LEU A 123 -16.06 -5.63 -12.77
C LEU A 123 -15.66 -5.24 -11.34
N GLY A 124 -14.55 -5.81 -10.84
CA GLY A 124 -14.02 -5.50 -9.52
C GLY A 124 -13.57 -4.04 -9.39
N SER A 125 -12.99 -3.46 -10.46
CA SER A 125 -12.62 -2.04 -10.48
C SER A 125 -13.84 -1.13 -10.40
N ILE A 126 -14.88 -1.41 -11.19
CA ILE A 126 -16.12 -0.63 -11.17
C ILE A 126 -16.76 -0.69 -9.77
N LEU A 127 -16.87 -1.91 -9.22
CA LEU A 127 -17.45 -2.11 -7.89
C LEU A 127 -16.65 -1.39 -6.80
N SER A 128 -15.30 -1.51 -6.82
CA SER A 128 -14.44 -0.81 -5.86
C SER A 128 -14.53 0.71 -6.00
N LEU A 129 -14.64 1.24 -7.22
CA LEU A 129 -14.84 2.68 -7.42
C LEU A 129 -16.17 3.16 -6.86
N CYS A 130 -17.26 2.40 -7.02
CA CYS A 130 -18.55 2.72 -6.41
C CYS A 130 -18.45 2.73 -4.87
N GLY A 131 -17.77 1.73 -4.29
CA GLY A 131 -17.52 1.68 -2.84
C GLY A 131 -16.65 2.84 -2.34
N LEU A 132 -15.64 3.23 -3.11
CA LEU A 132 -14.78 4.38 -2.78
C LEU A 132 -15.56 5.69 -2.83
N VAL A 133 -16.38 5.92 -3.87
CA VAL A 133 -17.24 7.10 -3.98
C VAL A 133 -18.18 7.18 -2.77
N TRP A 134 -18.81 6.07 -2.38
CA TRP A 134 -19.65 6.00 -1.19
C TRP A 134 -18.89 6.33 0.09
N LEU A 135 -17.68 5.81 0.25
CA LEU A 135 -16.83 6.03 1.41
C LEU A 135 -16.39 7.50 1.53
N VAL A 136 -15.85 8.07 0.44
CA VAL A 136 -15.34 9.44 0.41
C VAL A 136 -16.46 10.47 0.58
N SER A 137 -17.65 10.19 0.02
CA SER A 137 -18.84 11.03 0.17
C SER A 137 -19.55 10.87 1.51
N GLN A 138 -19.02 10.04 2.41
CA GLN A 138 -19.63 9.73 3.71
C GLN A 138 -21.10 9.27 3.58
N GLY A 139 -21.40 8.51 2.52
CA GLY A 139 -22.74 8.00 2.21
C GLY A 139 -23.66 8.96 1.45
N SER A 140 -23.14 10.11 1.01
CA SER A 140 -23.89 11.13 0.25
C SER A 140 -23.16 11.53 -1.04
N PRO A 141 -23.22 10.72 -2.13
CA PRO A 141 -22.48 10.99 -3.36
C PRO A 141 -22.74 12.38 -3.97
N SER A 142 -23.94 12.95 -3.76
CA SER A 142 -24.26 14.32 -4.16
C SER A 142 -23.40 15.38 -3.48
N ALA A 143 -22.90 15.11 -2.25
CA ALA A 143 -22.03 16.02 -1.53
C ALA A 143 -20.65 16.18 -2.23
N LEU A 144 -20.15 15.14 -2.90
CA LEU A 144 -18.92 15.23 -3.68
C LEU A 144 -19.01 16.20 -4.85
N LEU A 145 -20.20 16.35 -5.45
CA LEU A 145 -20.43 17.29 -6.53
C LEU A 145 -20.41 18.75 -6.03
N SER A 146 -20.76 18.99 -4.78
CA SER A 146 -20.82 20.33 -4.19
C SER A 146 -19.56 20.70 -3.41
N GLN A 147 -18.92 19.77 -2.72
CA GLN A 147 -17.79 20.01 -1.84
C GLN A 147 -16.44 19.58 -2.43
N GLY A 148 -16.46 18.69 -3.43
CA GLY A 148 -15.26 18.11 -4.02
C GLY A 148 -14.61 17.05 -3.13
N LEU A 149 -13.43 16.58 -3.56
CA LEU A 149 -12.60 15.62 -2.83
C LEU A 149 -11.80 16.36 -1.76
N GLY A 150 -11.86 15.91 -0.51
CA GLY A 150 -11.05 16.47 0.58
C GLY A 150 -9.54 16.26 0.33
N GLN A 151 -8.74 17.14 0.92
CA GLN A 151 -7.29 17.10 0.73
C GLN A 151 -6.65 15.79 1.24
N GLY A 152 -7.11 15.29 2.40
CA GLY A 152 -6.59 14.05 2.96
C GLY A 152 -6.96 12.82 2.15
N GLU A 153 -8.19 12.75 1.63
CA GLU A 153 -8.64 11.69 0.75
C GLU A 153 -7.85 11.69 -0.56
N ALA A 154 -7.61 12.87 -1.14
CA ALA A 154 -6.79 13.01 -2.34
C ALA A 154 -5.34 12.57 -2.08
N MET A 155 -4.74 12.97 -0.95
CA MET A 155 -3.40 12.53 -0.56
C MET A 155 -3.32 11.00 -0.41
N MET A 156 -4.30 10.35 0.24
CA MET A 156 -4.33 8.89 0.37
C MET A 156 -4.50 8.18 -0.96
N LEU A 157 -5.32 8.73 -1.88
CA LEU A 157 -5.49 8.16 -3.21
C LEU A 157 -4.16 8.19 -4.00
N VAL A 158 -3.48 9.34 -3.99
CA VAL A 158 -2.17 9.50 -4.64
C VAL A 158 -1.12 8.60 -3.98
N ALA A 159 -1.11 8.50 -2.66
CA ALA A 159 -0.23 7.60 -1.92
C ALA A 159 -0.44 6.13 -2.36
N SER A 160 -1.68 5.67 -2.36
CA SER A 160 -2.02 4.30 -2.77
C SER A 160 -1.64 4.01 -4.22
N ALA A 161 -1.85 4.97 -5.13
CA ALA A 161 -1.44 4.86 -6.53
C ALA A 161 0.10 4.83 -6.68
N ALA A 162 0.83 5.64 -5.91
CA ALA A 162 2.30 5.64 -5.89
C ALA A 162 2.85 4.28 -5.42
N TYR A 163 2.25 3.70 -4.36
CA TYR A 163 2.67 2.39 -3.87
C TYR A 163 2.32 1.25 -4.84
N ALA A 164 1.18 1.33 -5.52
CA ALA A 164 0.81 0.41 -6.58
C ALA A 164 1.80 0.48 -7.75
N LEU A 165 2.18 1.69 -8.18
CA LEU A 165 3.19 1.91 -9.21
C LEU A 165 4.57 1.39 -8.77
N TYR A 166 4.95 1.60 -7.51
CA TYR A 166 6.15 1.02 -6.90
C TYR A 166 6.19 -0.51 -7.10
N GLY A 167 5.09 -1.20 -6.79
CA GLY A 167 4.99 -2.65 -6.95
C GLY A 167 5.13 -3.08 -8.42
N VAL A 168 4.48 -2.38 -9.34
CA VAL A 168 4.53 -2.65 -10.79
C VAL A 168 5.93 -2.43 -11.35
N LEU A 169 6.59 -1.32 -10.99
CA LEU A 169 7.95 -1.01 -11.45
C LEU A 169 8.99 -1.97 -10.86
N THR A 170 8.83 -2.38 -9.60
CA THR A 170 9.67 -3.41 -8.98
C THR A 170 9.62 -4.70 -9.81
N LYS A 171 8.42 -5.12 -10.24
CA LYS A 171 8.26 -6.29 -11.11
C LYS A 171 8.81 -6.06 -12.51
N ARG A 172 8.56 -4.88 -13.11
CA ARG A 172 9.02 -4.55 -14.47
C ARG A 172 10.54 -4.56 -14.58
N TRP A 173 11.22 -3.96 -13.61
CA TRP A 173 12.67 -3.85 -13.66
C TRP A 173 13.39 -5.11 -13.18
N SER A 174 12.78 -5.90 -12.28
CA SER A 174 13.30 -7.20 -11.79
C SER A 174 14.81 -7.18 -11.55
N ILE A 175 15.30 -6.15 -10.84
CA ILE A 175 16.72 -5.94 -10.60
C ILE A 175 17.29 -7.15 -9.87
N GLN A 176 18.40 -7.69 -10.37
CA GLN A 176 19.05 -8.89 -9.83
C GLN A 176 19.84 -8.57 -8.54
N LEU A 177 19.09 -8.21 -7.49
CA LEU A 177 19.56 -8.00 -6.12
C LEU A 177 18.69 -8.84 -5.17
N SER A 178 19.24 -9.19 -4.02
CA SER A 178 18.40 -9.75 -2.96
C SER A 178 17.32 -8.73 -2.56
N SER A 179 16.18 -9.20 -2.06
CA SER A 179 15.09 -8.30 -1.61
C SER A 179 15.59 -7.32 -0.53
N TRP A 180 16.50 -7.76 0.33
CA TRP A 180 17.09 -6.93 1.38
C TRP A 180 18.07 -5.90 0.85
N ASP A 181 18.95 -6.28 -0.10
CA ASP A 181 19.87 -5.34 -0.74
C ASP A 181 19.10 -4.25 -1.49
N SER A 182 18.07 -4.67 -2.24
CA SER A 182 17.19 -3.75 -2.99
C SER A 182 16.46 -2.79 -2.05
N LEU A 183 15.83 -3.31 -0.97
CA LEU A 183 15.14 -2.50 0.02
C LEU A 183 16.09 -1.51 0.71
N TYR A 184 17.27 -1.96 1.12
CA TYR A 184 18.26 -1.12 1.80
C TYR A 184 18.67 0.10 0.94
N VAL A 185 18.95 -0.13 -0.35
CA VAL A 185 19.33 0.96 -1.27
C VAL A 185 18.15 1.89 -1.55
N GLN A 186 16.93 1.38 -1.66
CA GLN A 186 15.71 2.18 -1.80
C GLN A 186 15.48 3.04 -0.56
N VAL A 187 15.66 2.47 0.64
CA VAL A 187 15.56 3.22 1.91
C VAL A 187 16.63 4.31 1.97
N PHE A 188 17.85 4.05 1.57
CA PHE A 188 18.92 5.05 1.48
C PHE A 188 18.50 6.25 0.63
N PHE A 189 17.99 6.03 -0.59
CA PHE A 189 17.49 7.10 -1.43
C PHE A 189 16.26 7.79 -0.82
N GLY A 190 15.35 7.03 -0.22
CA GLY A 190 14.20 7.58 0.48
C GLY A 190 14.59 8.55 1.61
N VAL A 191 15.58 8.17 2.43
CA VAL A 191 16.12 9.03 3.50
C VAL A 191 16.71 10.32 2.94
N ILE A 192 17.50 10.24 1.87
CA ILE A 192 18.09 11.44 1.22
C ILE A 192 16.98 12.36 0.70
N MET A 193 15.94 11.81 0.06
CA MET A 193 14.83 12.58 -0.50
C MET A 193 13.91 13.19 0.58
N LEU A 194 13.81 12.56 1.75
CA LEU A 194 13.05 13.07 2.89
C LEU A 194 13.80 14.15 3.68
N LEU A 195 15.13 14.18 3.58
CA LEU A 195 15.97 15.10 4.36
C LEU A 195 15.61 16.58 4.17
N PRO A 196 15.38 17.11 2.95
CA PRO A 196 15.01 18.53 2.78
C PRO A 196 13.72 18.87 3.51
N ASN A 197 12.70 18.02 3.42
CA ASN A 197 11.42 18.26 4.11
C ASN A 197 11.58 18.19 5.64
N PHE A 198 12.41 17.27 6.13
CA PHE A 198 12.76 17.18 7.55
C PHE A 198 13.48 18.42 8.07
N LEU A 199 14.44 18.99 7.30
CA LEU A 199 15.20 20.18 7.69
C LEU A 199 14.33 21.46 7.68
N LEU A 200 13.22 21.46 6.96
CA LEU A 200 12.26 22.56 6.88
C LEU A 200 11.10 22.41 7.87
N ALA A 201 11.00 21.29 8.57
CA ALA A 201 9.94 21.05 9.55
C ALA A 201 10.15 21.93 10.79
N GLU A 202 9.05 22.48 11.34
CA GLU A 202 9.08 23.40 12.48
C GLU A 202 9.46 22.70 13.80
N ASP A 203 8.95 21.47 14.01
CA ASP A 203 9.23 20.67 15.21
C ASP A 203 9.63 19.24 14.85
N VAL A 204 10.91 18.95 15.03
CA VAL A 204 11.49 17.61 14.82
C VAL A 204 11.84 16.91 16.13
N SER A 205 11.42 17.44 17.28
CA SER A 205 11.80 16.94 18.59
C SER A 205 11.24 15.53 18.86
N LEU A 206 12.11 14.66 19.36
CA LEU A 206 11.71 13.35 19.87
C LEU A 206 11.47 13.43 21.38
N ASN A 207 10.35 12.92 21.82
CA ASN A 207 9.93 12.92 23.21
C ASN A 207 9.29 11.57 23.59
N SER A 208 8.91 11.41 24.86
CA SER A 208 8.32 10.16 25.36
C SER A 208 6.98 9.79 24.71
N GLN A 209 6.26 10.77 24.14
CA GLN A 209 4.95 10.53 23.49
C GLN A 209 5.10 10.01 22.06
N ASN A 210 6.14 10.46 21.33
CA ASN A 210 6.28 10.15 19.90
C ASN A 210 7.36 9.11 19.58
N ILE A 211 8.36 8.88 20.47
CA ILE A 211 9.45 7.94 20.21
C ILE A 211 8.95 6.50 20.00
N GLY A 212 7.91 6.08 20.73
CA GLY A 212 7.29 4.76 20.55
C GLY A 212 6.68 4.58 19.16
N LEU A 213 6.04 5.64 18.63
CA LEU A 213 5.45 5.65 17.30
C LEU A 213 6.54 5.53 16.21
N VAL A 214 7.64 6.27 16.36
CA VAL A 214 8.79 6.23 15.45
C VAL A 214 9.45 4.84 15.46
N VAL A 215 9.69 4.28 16.64
CA VAL A 215 10.31 2.95 16.79
C VAL A 215 9.42 1.86 16.17
N PHE A 216 8.12 1.89 16.44
CA PHE A 216 7.18 0.94 15.83
C PHE A 216 7.18 1.07 14.31
N ALA A 217 7.04 2.29 13.79
CA ALA A 217 7.03 2.56 12.36
C ALA A 217 8.33 2.13 11.68
N GLY A 218 9.49 2.45 12.27
CA GLY A 218 10.81 2.14 11.70
C GLY A 218 11.18 0.66 11.77
N ILE A 219 10.89 -0.02 12.86
CA ILE A 219 11.30 -1.41 13.07
C ILE A 219 10.17 -2.38 12.71
N ALA A 220 9.04 -2.31 13.43
CA ALA A 220 7.98 -3.29 13.28
C ALA A 220 7.34 -3.25 11.88
N ALA A 221 6.94 -2.05 11.42
CA ALA A 221 6.23 -1.91 10.15
C ALA A 221 7.16 -1.86 8.92
N SER A 222 8.42 -1.40 9.07
CA SER A 222 9.34 -1.21 7.93
C SER A 222 10.37 -2.33 7.76
N ILE A 223 10.65 -3.13 8.80
CA ILE A 223 11.62 -4.25 8.75
C ILE A 223 10.91 -5.57 9.04
N VAL A 224 10.26 -5.70 10.21
CA VAL A 224 9.70 -6.99 10.66
C VAL A 224 8.53 -7.44 9.80
N ALA A 225 7.56 -6.56 9.52
CA ALA A 225 6.40 -6.92 8.70
C ALA A 225 6.78 -7.32 7.27
N PRO A 226 7.63 -6.58 6.52
CA PRO A 226 8.12 -7.04 5.22
C PRO A 226 8.88 -8.37 5.29
N ALA A 227 9.69 -8.61 6.33
CA ALA A 227 10.40 -9.88 6.53
C ALA A 227 9.42 -11.05 6.66
N LEU A 228 8.41 -10.90 7.52
CA LEU A 228 7.37 -11.91 7.72
C LEU A 228 6.55 -12.13 6.43
N TRP A 229 6.24 -11.05 5.70
CA TRP A 229 5.54 -11.13 4.42
C TRP A 229 6.31 -11.95 3.39
N ILE A 230 7.62 -11.69 3.24
CA ILE A 230 8.51 -12.44 2.35
C ILE A 230 8.52 -13.92 2.75
N GLN A 231 8.61 -14.24 4.05
CA GLN A 231 8.53 -15.62 4.55
C GLN A 231 7.19 -16.28 4.22
N GLY A 232 6.09 -15.52 4.31
CA GLY A 232 4.77 -15.97 3.87
C GLY A 232 4.75 -16.34 2.39
N VAL A 233 5.25 -15.44 1.53
CA VAL A 233 5.33 -15.66 0.07
C VAL A 233 6.20 -16.88 -0.27
N MET A 234 7.34 -17.03 0.37
CA MET A 234 8.25 -18.17 0.13
C MET A 234 7.63 -19.52 0.51
N ARG A 235 6.78 -19.57 1.56
CA ARG A 235 6.24 -20.82 2.11
C ARG A 235 4.86 -21.18 1.60
N LEU A 236 4.02 -20.19 1.26
CA LEU A 236 2.62 -20.36 0.86
C LEU A 236 2.38 -20.01 -0.60
N GLY A 237 3.34 -19.32 -1.23
CA GLY A 237 3.17 -18.71 -2.55
C GLY A 237 2.50 -17.33 -2.49
N ALA A 238 2.75 -16.52 -3.51
CA ALA A 238 2.28 -15.13 -3.57
C ALA A 238 0.75 -15.02 -3.54
N ASN A 239 0.05 -15.90 -4.27
CA ASN A 239 -1.42 -15.87 -4.36
C ASN A 239 -2.10 -16.10 -3.01
N THR A 240 -1.65 -17.13 -2.25
CA THR A 240 -2.21 -17.44 -0.93
C THR A 240 -1.88 -16.33 0.07
N THR A 241 -0.65 -15.82 0.03
CA THR A 241 -0.20 -14.75 0.92
C THR A 241 -0.99 -13.46 0.69
N SER A 242 -1.25 -13.08 -0.57
CA SER A 242 -1.97 -11.85 -0.91
C SER A 242 -3.42 -11.80 -0.38
N ILE A 243 -4.07 -12.96 -0.19
CA ILE A 243 -5.42 -13.02 0.38
C ILE A 243 -5.47 -12.41 1.79
N PHE A 244 -4.39 -12.55 2.57
CA PHE A 244 -4.33 -11.99 3.92
C PHE A 244 -4.41 -10.46 3.94
N MET A 245 -4.01 -9.76 2.86
CA MET A 245 -4.15 -8.29 2.77
C MET A 245 -5.61 -7.83 2.88
N ASN A 246 -6.58 -8.66 2.50
CA ASN A 246 -8.00 -8.34 2.64
C ASN A 246 -8.45 -8.25 4.12
N LEU A 247 -7.65 -8.76 5.07
CA LEU A 247 -7.89 -8.61 6.50
C LEU A 247 -7.42 -7.24 7.04
N ALA A 248 -6.56 -6.53 6.30
CA ALA A 248 -6.00 -5.26 6.77
C ALA A 248 -7.08 -4.23 7.18
N PRO A 249 -8.11 -3.92 6.37
CA PRO A 249 -9.13 -2.95 6.77
C PRO A 249 -9.95 -3.42 7.97
N VAL A 250 -10.17 -4.74 8.11
CA VAL A 250 -10.89 -5.30 9.27
C VAL A 250 -10.08 -5.13 10.55
N PHE A 251 -8.79 -5.50 10.53
CA PHE A 251 -7.89 -5.29 11.67
C PHE A 251 -7.74 -3.80 12.00
N THR A 252 -7.55 -2.95 10.98
CA THR A 252 -7.41 -1.50 11.19
C THR A 252 -8.68 -0.94 11.84
N ALA A 253 -9.88 -1.28 11.34
CA ALA A 253 -11.14 -0.79 11.90
C ALA A 253 -11.33 -1.25 13.36
N ILE A 254 -11.08 -2.53 13.66
CA ILE A 254 -11.18 -3.05 15.03
C ILE A 254 -10.21 -2.30 15.96
N ILE A 255 -8.94 -2.18 15.56
CA ILE A 255 -7.94 -1.52 16.40
C ILE A 255 -8.24 -0.02 16.55
N ALA A 256 -8.71 0.66 15.51
CA ALA A 256 -9.06 2.08 15.53
C ALA A 256 -10.21 2.38 16.55
N ILE A 257 -11.21 1.51 16.60
CA ILE A 257 -12.29 1.62 17.59
C ILE A 257 -11.72 1.55 19.03
N PHE A 258 -10.90 0.55 19.31
CA PHE A 258 -10.40 0.33 20.68
C PHE A 258 -9.25 1.28 21.06
N ALA A 259 -8.36 1.64 20.14
CA ALA A 259 -7.18 2.43 20.44
C ALA A 259 -7.36 3.93 20.25
N LEU A 260 -8.21 4.36 19.31
CA LEU A 260 -8.44 5.78 18.97
C LEU A 260 -9.85 6.26 19.31
N GLY A 261 -10.76 5.38 19.74
CA GLY A 261 -12.16 5.71 19.97
C GLY A 261 -12.91 6.08 18.69
N GLU A 262 -12.45 5.60 17.51
CA GLU A 262 -13.14 5.87 16.24
C GLU A 262 -14.52 5.20 16.22
N GLU A 263 -15.52 5.95 15.77
CA GLU A 263 -16.87 5.40 15.54
C GLU A 263 -16.96 4.76 14.15
N LEU A 264 -17.41 3.50 14.11
CA LEU A 264 -17.66 2.81 12.86
C LEU A 264 -19.02 3.24 12.31
N LYS A 265 -19.00 4.20 11.39
CA LYS A 265 -20.21 4.71 10.74
C LYS A 265 -20.67 3.78 9.62
N SER A 266 -21.97 3.82 9.29
CA SER A 266 -22.59 2.97 8.26
C SER A 266 -21.90 3.07 6.90
N TYR A 267 -21.42 4.24 6.52
CA TYR A 267 -20.71 4.43 5.26
C TYR A 267 -19.34 3.73 5.22
N HIS A 268 -18.66 3.55 6.36
CA HIS A 268 -17.44 2.74 6.44
C HIS A 268 -17.74 1.26 6.17
N LEU A 269 -18.83 0.73 6.73
CA LEU A 269 -19.24 -0.66 6.53
C LEU A 269 -19.68 -0.92 5.09
N ILE A 270 -20.55 -0.06 4.56
CA ILE A 270 -21.08 -0.21 3.21
C ILE A 270 -19.99 0.03 2.19
N GLY A 271 -19.36 1.21 2.22
CA GLY A 271 -18.32 1.58 1.25
C GLY A 271 -17.10 0.66 1.32
N GLY A 272 -16.61 0.35 2.53
CA GLY A 272 -15.50 -0.57 2.74
C GLY A 272 -15.84 -2.00 2.32
N GLY A 273 -17.04 -2.48 2.63
CA GLY A 273 -17.53 -3.79 2.20
C GLY A 273 -17.60 -3.91 0.68
N VAL A 274 -18.11 -2.89 -0.01
CA VAL A 274 -18.19 -2.84 -1.48
C VAL A 274 -16.79 -2.77 -2.10
N VAL A 275 -15.85 -1.99 -1.53
CA VAL A 275 -14.45 -1.97 -1.98
C VAL A 275 -13.82 -3.35 -1.86
N LEU A 276 -13.97 -4.02 -0.71
CA LEU A 276 -13.42 -5.35 -0.48
C LEU A 276 -14.00 -6.39 -1.44
N LEU A 277 -15.33 -6.37 -1.67
CA LEU A 277 -15.98 -7.26 -2.64
C LEU A 277 -15.42 -7.05 -4.05
N GLY A 278 -15.21 -5.79 -4.46
CA GLY A 278 -14.60 -5.47 -5.75
C GLY A 278 -13.17 -5.97 -5.88
N VAL A 279 -12.34 -5.81 -4.83
CA VAL A 279 -10.97 -6.33 -4.79
C VAL A 279 -10.96 -7.86 -4.85
N MET A 280 -11.84 -8.54 -4.09
CA MET A 280 -11.96 -10.00 -4.11
C MET A 280 -12.38 -10.51 -5.49
N LEU A 281 -13.36 -9.85 -6.14
CA LEU A 281 -13.83 -10.17 -7.47
C LEU A 281 -12.70 -10.06 -8.50
N ALA A 282 -11.92 -8.97 -8.44
CA ALA A 282 -10.77 -8.75 -9.31
C ALA A 282 -9.68 -9.83 -9.16
N GLN A 283 -9.52 -10.40 -7.96
CA GLN A 283 -8.52 -11.44 -7.70
C GLN A 283 -9.01 -12.84 -8.09
N GLN A 284 -10.30 -13.12 -7.98
CA GLN A 284 -10.87 -14.46 -8.17
C GLN A 284 -11.26 -14.75 -9.62
N LEU A 285 -11.91 -13.80 -10.31
CA LEU A 285 -12.35 -13.96 -11.70
C LEU A 285 -11.19 -13.69 -12.66
N ARG A 286 -10.48 -14.76 -13.06
CA ARG A 286 -9.28 -14.66 -13.90
C ARG A 286 -9.53 -14.88 -15.39
N THR A 287 -10.79 -14.97 -15.83
CA THR A 287 -11.14 -15.15 -17.25
C THR A 287 -10.67 -13.92 -18.06
N PRO A 288 -9.78 -14.11 -19.06
CA PRO A 288 -9.35 -13.01 -19.90
C PRO A 288 -10.52 -12.40 -20.68
N LEU A 289 -10.56 -11.09 -20.81
CA LEU A 289 -11.61 -10.39 -21.57
C LEU A 289 -11.71 -10.89 -23.01
N THR A 290 -10.59 -11.27 -23.61
CA THR A 290 -10.54 -11.81 -24.99
C THR A 290 -11.30 -13.12 -25.16
N GLU A 291 -11.48 -13.94 -24.12
CA GLU A 291 -12.24 -15.18 -24.18
C GLU A 291 -13.76 -14.92 -24.24
N LEU A 292 -14.26 -13.87 -23.59
CA LEU A 292 -15.67 -13.48 -23.69
C LEU A 292 -16.05 -13.10 -25.12
N PHE A 293 -15.28 -12.24 -25.75
CA PHE A 293 -15.51 -11.83 -27.14
C PHE A 293 -15.35 -12.98 -28.15
N ARG A 294 -14.55 -14.00 -27.80
CA ARG A 294 -14.39 -15.18 -28.65
C ARG A 294 -15.57 -16.14 -28.52
N ARG A 295 -16.19 -16.23 -27.34
CA ARG A 295 -17.42 -17.02 -27.13
C ARG A 295 -18.62 -16.39 -27.83
N GLU A 296 -18.79 -15.06 -27.71
CA GLU A 296 -19.88 -14.36 -28.42
C GLU A 296 -19.79 -14.56 -29.94
N LYS A 297 -18.58 -14.43 -30.53
CA LYS A 297 -18.41 -14.68 -31.98
C LYS A 297 -18.74 -16.11 -32.39
N LYS A 298 -18.50 -17.13 -31.56
CA LYS A 298 -18.88 -18.50 -31.84
C LYS A 298 -20.39 -18.72 -31.78
N VAL A 299 -21.07 -18.15 -30.79
CA VAL A 299 -22.52 -18.25 -30.63
C VAL A 299 -23.23 -17.57 -31.82
N VAL A 300 -22.81 -16.36 -32.19
CA VAL A 300 -23.38 -15.63 -33.34
C VAL A 300 -23.14 -16.37 -34.67
N GLN A 301 -22.05 -17.12 -34.80
CA GLN A 301 -21.73 -17.89 -36.01
C GLN A 301 -22.51 -19.21 -36.06
N GLU A 302 -22.86 -19.81 -34.92
CA GLU A 302 -23.73 -21.00 -34.83
C GLU A 302 -25.21 -20.61 -35.11
N ASP A 303 -25.69 -19.46 -34.60
CA ASP A 303 -27.05 -18.96 -34.85
C ASP A 303 -27.25 -18.48 -36.32
N SER A 304 -26.17 -18.09 -37.00
CA SER A 304 -26.23 -17.69 -38.41
C SER A 304 -26.18 -18.86 -39.41
N CYS A 305 -25.92 -20.08 -38.91
CA CYS A 305 -25.89 -21.32 -39.70
C CYS A 305 -27.14 -22.18 -39.53
N GLN A 306 -28.14 -21.77 -38.75
CA GLN A 306 -29.49 -22.33 -38.66
C GLN A 306 -30.46 -21.47 -39.46
#